data_bc0f0b09b9e17d46630081fd8cc8677f
#
_entry.id   bc0f0b09b9e17d46630081fd8cc8677f
#
_cell.length_a   1.000
_cell.length_b   1.000
_cell.length_c   1.000
_cell.angle_alpha   90.00
_cell.angle_beta   90.00
_cell.angle_gamma   90.00
#
_symmetry.space_group_name_H-M   'P 1'
#
loop_
_entity.id
_entity.type
_entity.pdbx_description
1 polymer ?
#
loop_
_entity_poly.entity_id
_entity_poly.type
_entity_poly.pdbx_seq_one_letter_code
_entity_poly.pdbx_strand_id
1 'polypeptide(L)'
;MLGQAMMKVKDICVFCGASAGSDPAYAKAASALGQAMAIRGLGLVYGGGNIGLMGLLADAVLAEGGRAVGVIPQKLVDRELAHQGLAKLHVVPTMHERKEKMHGLCDAYIALPGGIGTMEEFFEAVTWRQLGYHNKEIAVLNISGFYDGIESFFTKMQRDDFLRLNHRDLFFMETDTARLLDRLVG
;
A
#
# COMPACT_ATOMS: atom_id res chain seq x y z
N MET A 1 -13.95 3.23 30.56
CA MET A 1 -13.44 3.50 29.20
C MET A 1 -11.95 3.17 29.22
N LEU A 2 -11.58 1.96 28.81
CA LEU A 2 -10.18 1.56 28.66
C LEU A 2 -9.65 2.22 27.40
N GLY A 3 -8.68 3.13 27.54
CA GLY A 3 -8.00 3.73 26.41
C GLY A 3 -7.34 2.63 25.59
N GLN A 4 -7.81 2.44 24.34
CA GLN A 4 -7.08 1.66 23.36
C GLN A 4 -5.73 2.34 23.18
N ALA A 5 -4.67 1.69 23.64
CA ALA A 5 -3.32 2.11 23.31
C ALA A 5 -3.25 2.14 21.76
N MET A 6 -3.00 3.32 21.18
CA MET A 6 -2.78 3.43 19.74
C MET A 6 -1.63 2.48 19.38
N MET A 7 -1.95 1.44 18.60
CA MET A 7 -0.91 0.52 18.11
C MET A 7 0.05 1.34 17.26
N LYS A 8 1.31 1.40 17.67
CA LYS A 8 2.34 2.14 16.92
C LYS A 8 2.56 1.43 15.58
N VAL A 9 2.27 2.12 14.48
CA VAL A 9 2.54 1.63 13.13
C VAL A 9 4.05 1.41 12.96
N LYS A 10 4.43 0.21 12.57
CA LYS A 10 5.82 -0.20 12.33
C LYS A 10 6.04 -0.67 10.90
N ASP A 11 5.10 -1.40 10.35
CA ASP A 11 5.18 -1.99 9.02
C ASP A 11 3.96 -1.56 8.20
N ILE A 12 4.22 -1.03 7.01
CA ILE A 12 3.19 -0.53 6.10
C ILE A 12 3.17 -1.39 4.84
N CYS A 13 1.99 -1.92 4.51
CA CYS A 13 1.78 -2.59 3.24
C CYS A 13 1.50 -1.55 2.15
N VAL A 14 2.31 -1.56 1.09
CA VAL A 14 2.14 -0.63 -0.04
C VAL A 14 1.71 -1.39 -1.28
N PHE A 15 0.53 -1.02 -1.80
CA PHE A 15 0.00 -1.47 -3.07
C PHE A 15 0.39 -0.47 -4.16
N CYS A 16 1.00 -0.93 -5.24
CA CYS A 16 1.45 -0.05 -6.32
C CYS A 16 1.61 -0.80 -7.65
N GLY A 17 1.78 -0.04 -8.73
CA GLY A 17 1.88 -0.60 -10.07
C GLY A 17 3.16 -1.41 -10.33
N ALA A 18 3.01 -2.53 -11.06
CA ALA A 18 4.10 -3.25 -11.70
C ALA A 18 4.66 -2.50 -12.95
N SER A 19 4.08 -1.36 -13.30
CA SER A 19 4.56 -0.38 -14.26
C SER A 19 4.82 0.94 -13.55
N ALA A 20 5.74 1.76 -14.07
CA ALA A 20 5.98 3.10 -13.55
C ALA A 20 4.92 4.13 -13.99
N GLY A 21 4.05 3.76 -14.94
CA GLY A 21 3.12 4.69 -15.57
C GLY A 21 3.82 5.63 -16.56
N SER A 22 3.06 6.52 -17.17
CA SER A 22 3.57 7.49 -18.16
C SER A 22 3.98 8.84 -17.54
N ASP A 23 3.38 9.21 -16.37
CA ASP A 23 3.76 10.43 -15.68
C ASP A 23 4.96 10.16 -14.76
N PRO A 24 6.10 10.85 -14.95
CA PRO A 24 7.29 10.70 -14.11
C PRO A 24 7.05 11.07 -12.64
N ALA A 25 5.99 11.78 -12.32
CA ALA A 25 5.60 12.08 -10.94
C ALA A 25 5.31 10.81 -10.14
N TYR A 26 4.80 9.75 -10.75
CA TYR A 26 4.52 8.48 -10.06
C TYR A 26 5.80 7.80 -9.57
N ALA A 27 6.82 7.72 -10.44
CA ALA A 27 8.13 7.16 -10.09
C ALA A 27 8.81 7.96 -8.98
N LYS A 28 8.77 9.30 -9.07
CA LYS A 28 9.30 10.19 -8.03
C LYS A 28 8.59 10.00 -6.70
N ALA A 29 7.27 9.88 -6.71
CA ALA A 29 6.47 9.67 -5.49
C ALA A 29 6.77 8.31 -4.83
N ALA A 30 6.93 7.24 -5.62
CA ALA A 30 7.28 5.92 -5.10
C ALA A 30 8.66 5.94 -4.42
N SER A 31 9.67 6.54 -5.05
CA SER A 31 11.00 6.67 -4.46
C SER A 31 10.98 7.56 -3.21
N ALA A 32 10.29 8.70 -3.25
CA ALA A 32 10.16 9.61 -2.10
C ALA A 32 9.45 8.95 -0.92
N LEU A 33 8.41 8.14 -1.18
CA LEU A 33 7.74 7.38 -0.14
C LEU A 33 8.68 6.34 0.51
N GLY A 34 9.43 5.59 -0.31
CA GLY A 34 10.41 4.61 0.19
C GLY A 34 11.47 5.23 1.10
N GLN A 35 12.07 6.34 0.66
CA GLN A 35 13.04 7.11 1.45
C GLN A 35 12.43 7.61 2.77
N ALA A 36 11.25 8.24 2.70
CA ALA A 36 10.58 8.80 3.87
C ALA A 36 10.16 7.72 4.89
N MET A 37 9.76 6.53 4.42
CA MET A 37 9.49 5.38 5.28
C MET A 37 10.75 4.92 6.00
N ALA A 38 11.85 4.71 5.28
CA ALA A 38 13.10 4.24 5.85
C ALA A 38 13.66 5.23 6.89
N ILE A 39 13.69 6.53 6.58
CA ILE A 39 14.14 7.59 7.49
C ILE A 39 13.31 7.60 8.80
N ARG A 40 12.02 7.28 8.73
CA ARG A 40 11.13 7.18 9.90
C ARG A 40 11.21 5.82 10.63
N GLY A 41 12.04 4.89 10.16
CA GLY A 41 12.17 3.54 10.72
C GLY A 41 10.97 2.64 10.44
N LEU A 42 10.13 2.99 9.45
CA LEU A 42 8.98 2.21 9.01
C LEU A 42 9.40 1.12 8.04
N GLY A 43 8.90 -0.10 8.25
CA GLY A 43 9.14 -1.22 7.36
C GLY A 43 8.17 -1.24 6.18
N LEU A 44 8.66 -1.64 5.02
CA LEU A 44 7.85 -1.87 3.83
C LEU A 44 7.43 -3.35 3.75
N VAL A 45 6.14 -3.60 3.56
CA VAL A 45 5.57 -4.87 3.09
C VAL A 45 4.98 -4.62 1.70
N TYR A 46 5.30 -5.46 0.71
CA TYR A 46 4.80 -5.24 -0.65
C TYR A 46 4.81 -6.52 -1.50
N GLY A 47 4.40 -6.42 -2.74
CA GLY A 47 4.24 -7.54 -3.66
C GLY A 47 5.51 -8.27 -4.12
N GLY A 48 6.70 -7.86 -3.63
CA GLY A 48 7.96 -8.58 -3.88
C GLY A 48 8.54 -8.43 -5.30
N GLY A 49 7.92 -7.63 -6.17
CA GLY A 49 8.39 -7.41 -7.54
C GLY A 49 9.54 -6.40 -7.64
N ASN A 50 10.37 -6.53 -8.69
CA ASN A 50 11.51 -5.66 -9.00
C ASN A 50 11.23 -4.64 -10.12
N ILE A 51 10.01 -4.59 -10.65
CA ILE A 51 9.65 -3.75 -11.79
C ILE A 51 8.65 -2.66 -11.41
N GLY A 52 8.60 -1.60 -12.23
CA GLY A 52 7.67 -0.50 -12.06
C GLY A 52 7.83 0.23 -10.73
N LEU A 53 6.71 0.71 -10.16
CA LEU A 53 6.73 1.41 -8.88
C LEU A 53 7.14 0.51 -7.72
N MET A 54 6.89 -0.81 -7.82
CA MET A 54 7.31 -1.78 -6.79
C MET A 54 8.82 -1.81 -6.62
N GLY A 55 9.58 -1.92 -7.72
CA GLY A 55 11.04 -1.91 -7.68
C GLY A 55 11.59 -0.59 -7.15
N LEU A 56 11.12 0.54 -7.70
CA LEU A 56 11.55 1.89 -7.28
C LEU A 56 11.31 2.15 -5.79
N LEU A 57 10.18 1.73 -5.27
CA LEU A 57 9.83 1.86 -3.86
C LEU A 57 10.77 1.03 -2.97
N ALA A 58 10.96 -0.25 -3.30
CA ALA A 58 11.79 -1.16 -2.52
C ALA A 58 13.28 -0.73 -2.56
N ASP A 59 13.79 -0.38 -3.74
CA ASP A 59 15.15 0.14 -3.92
C ASP A 59 15.39 1.39 -3.06
N ALA A 60 14.42 2.32 -3.02
CA ALA A 60 14.52 3.54 -2.22
C ALA A 60 14.54 3.25 -0.71
N VAL A 61 13.74 2.28 -0.23
CA VAL A 61 13.78 1.83 1.17
C VAL A 61 15.15 1.23 1.51
N LEU A 62 15.66 0.35 0.65
CA LEU A 62 16.93 -0.35 0.87
C LEU A 62 18.14 0.59 0.79
N ALA A 63 18.12 1.57 -0.11
CA ALA A 63 19.18 2.58 -0.26
C ALA A 63 19.39 3.41 1.02
N GLU A 64 18.33 3.67 1.78
CA GLU A 64 18.38 4.35 3.07
C GLU A 64 18.62 3.38 4.25
N GLY A 65 18.96 2.11 3.99
CA GLY A 65 19.17 1.09 5.02
C GLY A 65 17.90 0.64 5.73
N GLY A 66 16.73 0.91 5.15
CA GLY A 66 15.42 0.52 5.69
C GLY A 66 15.11 -0.96 5.48
N ARG A 67 13.98 -1.41 6.05
CA ARG A 67 13.53 -2.80 5.98
C ARG A 67 12.43 -2.96 4.94
N ALA A 68 12.64 -3.87 3.98
CA ALA A 68 11.63 -4.25 2.99
C ALA A 68 11.39 -5.77 3.00
N VAL A 69 10.12 -6.17 3.04
CA VAL A 69 9.66 -7.55 3.00
C VAL A 69 8.76 -7.73 1.79
N GLY A 70 9.13 -8.63 0.89
CA GLY A 70 8.33 -8.99 -0.28
C GLY A 70 7.49 -10.25 -0.03
N VAL A 71 6.30 -10.29 -0.64
CA VAL A 71 5.48 -11.51 -0.72
C VAL A 71 5.09 -11.73 -2.17
N ILE A 72 5.52 -12.85 -2.76
CA ILE A 72 5.35 -13.12 -4.18
C ILE A 72 4.88 -14.57 -4.42
N PRO A 73 3.94 -14.81 -5.33
CA PRO A 73 3.58 -16.16 -5.75
C PRO A 73 4.69 -16.81 -6.57
N GLN A 74 4.90 -18.13 -6.40
CA GLN A 74 5.90 -18.91 -7.13
C GLN A 74 5.81 -18.66 -8.65
N LYS A 75 4.62 -18.65 -9.21
CA LYS A 75 4.39 -18.38 -10.64
C LYS A 75 4.97 -17.04 -11.14
N LEU A 76 5.09 -16.04 -10.28
CA LEU A 76 5.72 -14.75 -10.63
C LEU A 76 7.23 -14.77 -10.43
N VAL A 77 7.73 -15.57 -9.48
CA VAL A 77 9.17 -15.84 -9.34
C VAL A 77 9.69 -16.52 -10.59
N ASP A 78 8.96 -17.50 -11.11
CA ASP A 78 9.30 -18.25 -12.32
C ASP A 78 9.34 -17.37 -13.59
N ARG A 79 8.75 -16.19 -13.52
CA ARG A 79 8.82 -15.14 -14.55
C ARG A 79 9.94 -14.12 -14.33
N GLU A 80 10.84 -14.38 -13.39
CA GLU A 80 11.96 -13.49 -13.04
C GLU A 80 11.52 -12.07 -12.58
N LEU A 81 10.35 -11.99 -11.96
CA LEU A 81 9.81 -10.71 -11.48
C LEU A 81 10.14 -10.43 -10.01
N ALA A 82 10.79 -11.37 -9.32
CA ALA A 82 11.15 -11.23 -7.92
C ALA A 82 12.31 -10.25 -7.72
N HIS A 83 12.22 -9.44 -6.67
CA HIS A 83 13.27 -8.50 -6.29
C HIS A 83 14.46 -9.22 -5.65
N GLN A 84 15.66 -9.13 -6.23
CA GLN A 84 16.85 -9.86 -5.81
C GLN A 84 17.56 -9.27 -4.59
N GLY A 85 17.32 -7.99 -4.27
CA GLY A 85 18.00 -7.28 -3.18
C GLY A 85 17.34 -7.40 -1.81
N LEU A 86 16.20 -8.10 -1.70
CA LEU A 86 15.47 -8.21 -0.44
C LEU A 86 16.15 -9.21 0.51
N ALA A 87 16.33 -8.79 1.77
CA ALA A 87 16.76 -9.71 2.83
C ALA A 87 15.67 -10.74 3.19
N LYS A 88 14.39 -10.42 2.94
CA LYS A 88 13.26 -11.30 3.23
C LYS A 88 12.23 -11.27 2.09
N LEU A 89 12.13 -12.38 1.40
CA LEU A 89 11.14 -12.64 0.38
C LEU A 89 10.34 -13.90 0.75
N HIS A 90 9.04 -13.74 0.92
CA HIS A 90 8.13 -14.87 1.12
C HIS A 90 7.59 -15.34 -0.24
N VAL A 91 7.96 -16.53 -0.64
CA VAL A 91 7.38 -17.20 -1.81
C VAL A 91 6.18 -18.01 -1.34
N VAL A 92 5.05 -17.82 -1.98
CA VAL A 92 3.77 -18.46 -1.64
C VAL A 92 3.16 -19.16 -2.86
N PRO A 93 2.31 -20.19 -2.67
CA PRO A 93 1.72 -20.94 -3.79
C PRO A 93 0.70 -20.12 -4.60
N THR A 94 -0.13 -19.30 -3.93
CA THR A 94 -1.31 -18.67 -4.54
C THR A 94 -1.37 -17.15 -4.32
N MET A 95 -2.19 -16.47 -5.12
CA MET A 95 -2.47 -15.03 -4.90
C MET A 95 -3.26 -14.78 -3.62
N HIS A 96 -4.11 -15.71 -3.19
CA HIS A 96 -4.84 -15.58 -1.92
C HIS A 96 -3.89 -15.61 -0.73
N GLU A 97 -2.99 -16.58 -0.68
CA GLU A 97 -1.97 -16.68 0.37
C GLU A 97 -1.01 -15.46 0.38
N ARG A 98 -0.70 -14.91 -0.82
CA ARG A 98 0.06 -13.66 -0.93
C ARG A 98 -0.63 -12.53 -0.18
N LYS A 99 -1.90 -12.27 -0.51
CA LYS A 99 -2.66 -11.17 0.10
C LYS A 99 -2.87 -11.38 1.60
N GLU A 100 -3.29 -12.56 2.01
CA GLU A 100 -3.42 -12.92 3.43
C GLU A 100 -2.11 -12.65 4.20
N LYS A 101 -0.97 -13.09 3.64
CA LYS A 101 0.32 -12.86 4.26
C LYS A 101 0.72 -11.40 4.33
N MET A 102 0.49 -10.63 3.27
CA MET A 102 0.73 -9.18 3.26
C MET A 102 -0.12 -8.47 4.32
N HIS A 103 -1.40 -8.82 4.43
CA HIS A 103 -2.29 -8.31 5.47
C HIS A 103 -1.83 -8.66 6.89
N GLY A 104 -1.31 -9.87 7.10
CA GLY A 104 -0.81 -10.32 8.41
C GLY A 104 0.52 -9.67 8.83
N LEU A 105 1.28 -9.10 7.90
CA LEU A 105 2.62 -8.54 8.13
C LEU A 105 2.62 -7.03 8.35
N CYS A 106 1.53 -6.33 8.15
CA CYS A 106 1.49 -4.87 8.22
C CYS A 106 0.57 -4.34 9.31
N ASP A 107 0.76 -3.08 9.68
CA ASP A 107 -0.06 -2.34 10.64
C ASP A 107 -0.96 -1.30 9.95
N ALA A 108 -0.63 -0.91 8.72
CA ALA A 108 -1.37 0.06 7.91
C ALA A 108 -1.16 -0.21 6.42
N TYR A 109 -1.92 0.49 5.57
CA TYR A 109 -1.87 0.35 4.12
C TYR A 109 -1.67 1.70 3.43
N ILE A 110 -0.92 1.69 2.33
CA ILE A 110 -0.83 2.82 1.39
C ILE A 110 -1.08 2.30 -0.03
N ALA A 111 -1.94 2.99 -0.77
CA ALA A 111 -2.09 2.79 -2.22
C ALA A 111 -1.38 3.92 -2.98
N LEU A 112 -0.38 3.56 -3.79
CA LEU A 112 0.21 4.39 -4.85
C LEU A 112 -0.50 4.13 -6.17
N PRO A 113 -0.32 4.99 -7.20
CA PRO A 113 -0.83 4.71 -8.54
C PRO A 113 -0.49 3.31 -9.03
N GLY A 114 -1.45 2.66 -9.69
CA GLY A 114 -1.27 1.31 -10.19
C GLY A 114 -2.42 0.82 -11.04
N GLY A 115 -2.34 -0.43 -11.48
CA GLY A 115 -3.35 -1.06 -12.33
C GLY A 115 -4.42 -1.82 -11.54
N ILE A 116 -5.07 -2.77 -12.24
CA ILE A 116 -6.17 -3.57 -11.68
C ILE A 116 -5.77 -4.31 -10.40
N GLY A 117 -4.54 -4.87 -10.34
CA GLY A 117 -4.07 -5.57 -9.13
C GLY A 117 -3.98 -4.65 -7.92
N THR A 118 -3.50 -3.42 -8.11
CA THR A 118 -3.45 -2.40 -7.05
C THR A 118 -4.85 -2.04 -6.56
N MET A 119 -5.81 -1.93 -7.49
CA MET A 119 -7.21 -1.65 -7.14
C MET A 119 -7.86 -2.83 -6.41
N GLU A 120 -7.60 -4.04 -6.83
CA GLU A 120 -8.12 -5.25 -6.21
C GLU A 120 -7.62 -5.36 -4.75
N GLU A 121 -6.33 -5.16 -4.51
CA GLU A 121 -5.74 -5.16 -3.16
C GLU A 121 -6.29 -4.01 -2.29
N PHE A 122 -6.43 -2.81 -2.84
CA PHE A 122 -7.01 -1.66 -2.16
C PHE A 122 -8.48 -1.90 -1.76
N PHE A 123 -9.32 -2.35 -2.70
CA PHE A 123 -10.73 -2.62 -2.41
C PHE A 123 -10.91 -3.78 -1.43
N GLU A 124 -10.05 -4.78 -1.45
CA GLU A 124 -10.07 -5.86 -0.46
C GLU A 124 -9.79 -5.31 0.95
N ALA A 125 -8.73 -4.50 1.12
CA ALA A 125 -8.41 -3.87 2.39
C ALA A 125 -9.56 -2.98 2.91
N VAL A 126 -10.14 -2.15 2.03
CA VAL A 126 -11.29 -1.30 2.36
C VAL A 126 -12.51 -2.13 2.76
N THR A 127 -12.79 -3.20 2.02
CA THR A 127 -13.90 -4.11 2.31
C THR A 127 -13.73 -4.79 3.67
N TRP A 128 -12.52 -5.26 3.98
CA TRP A 128 -12.25 -5.91 5.25
C TRP A 128 -12.34 -4.94 6.43
N ARG A 129 -11.92 -3.68 6.24
CA ARG A 129 -12.14 -2.62 7.24
C ARG A 129 -13.62 -2.34 7.44
N GLN A 130 -14.39 -2.20 6.36
CA GLN A 130 -15.85 -1.99 6.42
C GLN A 130 -16.58 -3.11 7.16
N LEU A 131 -16.14 -4.35 6.98
CA LEU A 131 -16.71 -5.53 7.61
C LEU A 131 -16.19 -5.79 9.05
N GLY A 132 -15.22 -4.98 9.51
CA GLY A 132 -14.65 -5.09 10.84
C GLY A 132 -13.63 -6.21 11.05
N TYR A 133 -13.07 -6.76 9.96
CA TYR A 133 -11.98 -7.74 10.05
C TYR A 133 -10.65 -7.12 10.51
N HIS A 134 -10.48 -5.83 10.34
CA HIS A 134 -9.35 -5.07 10.87
C HIS A 134 -9.70 -3.59 11.08
N ASN A 135 -8.90 -2.90 11.90
CA ASN A 135 -9.00 -1.46 12.16
C ASN A 135 -7.77 -0.69 11.68
N LYS A 136 -6.97 -1.29 10.78
CA LYS A 136 -5.75 -0.67 10.24
C LYS A 136 -6.12 0.52 9.37
N GLU A 137 -5.33 1.61 9.48
CA GLU A 137 -5.52 2.78 8.62
C GLU A 137 -5.16 2.46 7.17
N ILE A 138 -5.93 3.05 6.25
CA ILE A 138 -5.72 2.93 4.81
C ILE A 138 -5.55 4.33 4.24
N ALA A 139 -4.41 4.59 3.62
CA ALA A 139 -4.08 5.85 2.98
C ALA A 139 -3.95 5.68 1.46
N VAL A 140 -4.29 6.72 0.72
CA VAL A 140 -4.08 6.80 -0.74
C VAL A 140 -3.18 8.00 -1.02
N LEU A 141 -2.05 7.79 -1.67
CA LEU A 141 -1.20 8.86 -2.15
C LEU A 141 -1.64 9.25 -3.58
N ASN A 142 -2.46 10.30 -3.64
CA ASN A 142 -3.10 10.77 -4.88
C ASN A 142 -2.18 11.68 -5.67
N ILE A 143 -1.29 11.11 -6.46
CA ILE A 143 -0.35 11.85 -7.30
C ILE A 143 -1.01 12.22 -8.62
N SER A 144 -0.89 13.48 -9.01
CA SER A 144 -1.44 14.03 -10.27
C SER A 144 -2.95 13.74 -10.45
N GLY A 145 -3.71 13.60 -9.35
CA GLY A 145 -5.15 13.33 -9.42
C GLY A 145 -5.52 11.92 -9.88
N PHE A 146 -4.57 10.97 -9.83
CA PHE A 146 -4.79 9.59 -10.30
C PHE A 146 -6.04 8.93 -9.69
N TYR A 147 -6.34 9.24 -8.42
CA TYR A 147 -7.43 8.65 -7.66
C TYR A 147 -8.70 9.51 -7.56
N ASP A 148 -8.78 10.67 -8.24
CA ASP A 148 -9.96 11.55 -8.17
C ASP A 148 -11.24 10.83 -8.60
N GLY A 149 -11.15 9.93 -9.59
CA GLY A 149 -12.26 9.10 -10.04
C GLY A 149 -12.76 8.13 -8.97
N ILE A 150 -11.87 7.63 -8.13
CA ILE A 150 -12.21 6.71 -7.02
C ILE A 150 -12.98 7.46 -5.94
N GLU A 151 -12.56 8.66 -5.53
CA GLU A 151 -13.30 9.47 -4.56
C GLU A 151 -14.70 9.80 -5.06
N SER A 152 -14.81 10.18 -6.34
CA SER A 152 -16.10 10.45 -6.99
C SER A 152 -16.99 9.20 -7.01
N PHE A 153 -16.42 8.02 -7.25
CA PHE A 153 -17.16 6.76 -7.26
C PHE A 153 -17.67 6.38 -5.87
N PHE A 154 -16.84 6.51 -4.82
CA PHE A 154 -17.29 6.29 -3.45
C PHE A 154 -18.40 7.24 -3.03
N THR A 155 -18.30 8.53 -3.40
CA THR A 155 -19.36 9.52 -3.20
C THR A 155 -20.67 9.09 -3.88
N LYS A 156 -20.58 8.54 -5.10
CA LYS A 156 -21.75 8.02 -5.80
C LYS A 156 -22.35 6.80 -5.08
N MET A 157 -21.54 5.86 -4.63
CA MET A 157 -22.03 4.70 -3.85
C MET A 157 -22.77 5.12 -2.58
N GLN A 158 -22.31 6.18 -1.90
CA GLN A 158 -23.00 6.73 -0.72
C GLN A 158 -24.35 7.37 -1.11
N ARG A 159 -24.35 8.20 -2.15
CA ARG A 159 -25.58 8.87 -2.61
C ARG A 159 -26.65 7.87 -3.07
N ASP A 160 -26.24 6.76 -3.65
CA ASP A 160 -27.12 5.73 -4.19
C ASP A 160 -27.40 4.60 -3.15
N ASP A 161 -27.07 4.80 -1.87
CA ASP A 161 -27.29 3.90 -0.71
C ASP A 161 -26.60 2.53 -0.79
N PHE A 162 -25.59 2.35 -1.66
CA PHE A 162 -24.76 1.15 -1.69
C PHE A 162 -23.66 1.15 -0.64
N LEU A 163 -23.27 2.33 -0.14
CA LEU A 163 -22.31 2.49 0.94
C LEU A 163 -22.93 3.37 2.04
N ARG A 164 -23.25 2.76 3.19
CA ARG A 164 -23.89 3.47 4.32
C ARG A 164 -22.91 4.21 5.21
N LEU A 165 -21.64 3.83 5.20
CA LEU A 165 -20.58 4.50 5.96
C LEU A 165 -20.01 5.68 5.16
N ASN A 166 -19.48 6.66 5.86
CA ASN A 166 -18.67 7.68 5.18
C ASN A 166 -17.38 7.01 4.69
N HIS A 167 -17.09 7.09 3.38
CA HIS A 167 -15.87 6.48 2.84
C HIS A 167 -14.60 7.05 3.49
N ARG A 168 -14.65 8.28 3.99
CA ARG A 168 -13.54 8.93 4.72
C ARG A 168 -13.25 8.28 6.08
N ASP A 169 -14.16 7.46 6.60
CA ASP A 169 -13.94 6.63 7.77
C ASP A 169 -13.23 5.31 7.41
N LEU A 170 -13.25 4.94 6.11
CA LEU A 170 -12.62 3.72 5.59
C LEU A 170 -11.20 3.96 5.11
N PHE A 171 -10.93 5.09 4.46
CA PHE A 171 -9.61 5.47 3.99
C PHE A 171 -9.51 7.00 3.87
N PHE A 172 -8.29 7.49 3.77
CA PHE A 172 -8.05 8.91 3.49
C PHE A 172 -7.09 9.10 2.31
N MET A 173 -7.17 10.26 1.69
CA MET A 173 -6.27 10.65 0.60
C MET A 173 -5.40 11.83 0.98
N GLU A 174 -4.16 11.81 0.54
CA GLU A 174 -3.20 12.91 0.62
C GLU A 174 -2.43 13.00 -0.70
N THR A 175 -1.96 14.19 -1.02
CA THR A 175 -1.12 14.44 -2.20
C THR A 175 0.36 14.58 -1.84
N ASP A 176 0.65 14.70 -0.55
CA ASP A 176 1.99 14.89 -0.01
C ASP A 176 2.41 13.70 0.85
N THR A 177 3.59 13.16 0.58
CA THR A 177 4.13 11.97 1.27
C THR A 177 4.36 12.21 2.76
N ALA A 178 4.86 13.37 3.15
CA ALA A 178 5.15 13.65 4.55
C ALA A 178 3.86 13.74 5.37
N ARG A 179 2.87 14.50 4.86
CA ARG A 179 1.54 14.60 5.48
C ARG A 179 0.83 13.25 5.58
N LEU A 180 0.94 12.43 4.53
CA LEU A 180 0.34 11.09 4.53
C LEU A 180 0.95 10.25 5.66
N LEU A 181 2.27 10.20 5.76
CA LEU A 181 2.94 9.43 6.79
C LEU A 181 2.69 9.99 8.19
N ASP A 182 2.71 11.31 8.37
CA ASP A 182 2.43 11.95 9.66
C ASP A 182 1.02 11.60 10.15
N ARG A 183 0.03 11.60 9.25
CA ARG A 183 -1.34 11.21 9.59
C ARG A 183 -1.50 9.72 9.87
N LEU A 184 -0.71 8.88 9.18
CA LEU A 184 -0.81 7.43 9.28
C LEU A 184 -0.19 6.88 10.56
N VAL A 185 0.87 7.52 11.06
CA VAL A 185 1.63 7.04 12.23
C VAL A 185 1.35 7.80 13.53
N GLY A 186 0.62 8.93 13.46
CA GLY A 186 0.20 9.78 14.58
C GLY A 186 1.30 10.73 15.01
#